data_47e55c22fdf85b1241c9f141176dd4aa
#
_entry.id   47e55c22fdf85b1241c9f141176dd4aa
#
_cell.length_a   1.000
_cell.length_b   1.000
_cell.length_c   1.000
_cell.angle_alpha   90.00
_cell.angle_beta   90.00
_cell.angle_gamma   90.00
#
_symmetry.space_group_name_H-M   'P 1'
#
loop_
_entity.id
_entity.type
_entity.pdbx_description
1 polymer ?
#
loop_
_entity_poly.entity_id
_entity_poly.type
_entity_poly.pdbx_seq_one_letter_code
_entity_poly.pdbx_strand_id
1 'polypeptide(L)'
;MKFKDLHPPILELAPGQTFHRVQLMRARKTSVRINGLLLAPTGLQSGRFCLPSEATAYLADSEHTALYESIFRRDVHSRSLDDLARKSLVTFTTKGRLRLADVRALAEPYPVLQAQRIAITQAFAQECRAQQLDGIVYASAQHPLHACVALFESGMAQVKKVSSLPLIKPGTRQLLTCVTDAARRSGVPLVDFADMEG
;
A
#
# COMPACT_ATOMS: atom_id res chain seq x y z
N MET A 1 10.87 -13.59 19.07
CA MET A 1 12.00 -12.83 18.55
C MET A 1 11.83 -11.40 19.04
N LYS A 2 12.85 -10.82 19.67
CA LYS A 2 12.81 -9.43 20.16
C LYS A 2 13.63 -8.58 19.20
N PHE A 3 13.06 -7.45 18.74
CA PHE A 3 13.71 -6.52 17.81
C PHE A 3 14.24 -5.26 18.49
N LYS A 4 14.17 -5.20 19.84
CA LYS A 4 14.50 -4.02 20.64
C LYS A 4 15.89 -3.44 20.36
N ASP A 5 16.85 -4.31 20.05
CA ASP A 5 18.23 -3.93 19.78
C ASP A 5 18.59 -3.97 18.29
N LEU A 6 17.60 -4.19 17.43
CA LEU A 6 17.79 -4.17 15.99
C LEU A 6 17.71 -2.74 15.46
N HIS A 7 18.82 -2.21 14.98
CA HIS A 7 18.90 -0.95 14.28
C HIS A 7 18.87 -1.21 12.77
N PRO A 8 17.69 -1.14 12.11
CA PRO A 8 17.62 -1.40 10.68
C PRO A 8 18.37 -0.33 9.90
N PRO A 9 18.92 -0.65 8.72
CA PRO A 9 19.38 0.36 7.78
C PRO A 9 18.26 1.38 7.50
N ILE A 10 18.63 2.66 7.47
CA ILE A 10 17.68 3.75 7.28
C ILE A 10 17.79 4.26 5.86
N LEU A 11 16.67 4.27 5.13
CA LEU A 11 16.52 4.96 3.87
C LEU A 11 15.94 6.35 4.13
N GLU A 12 16.68 7.39 3.79
CA GLU A 12 16.19 8.76 3.80
C GLU A 12 15.65 9.15 2.42
N LEU A 13 14.39 9.57 2.36
CA LEU A 13 13.77 10.06 1.15
C LEU A 13 13.63 11.59 1.22
N ALA A 14 14.11 12.27 0.19
CA ALA A 14 13.95 13.70 0.03
C ALA A 14 12.49 14.07 -0.33
N PRO A 15 12.08 15.33 -0.15
CA PRO A 15 10.83 15.84 -0.72
C PRO A 15 10.74 15.63 -2.23
N GLY A 16 9.52 15.49 -2.77
CA GLY A 16 9.26 15.30 -4.19
C GLY A 16 9.16 13.85 -4.65
N GLN A 17 9.36 12.87 -3.76
CA GLN A 17 9.15 11.46 -4.10
C GLN A 17 7.67 11.18 -4.34
N THR A 18 7.38 10.39 -5.38
CA THR A 18 6.01 10.04 -5.77
C THR A 18 5.66 8.63 -5.34
N PHE A 19 4.46 8.48 -4.80
CA PHE A 19 3.89 7.21 -4.40
C PHE A 19 2.46 7.06 -4.90
N HIS A 20 2.00 5.82 -5.03
CA HIS A 20 0.69 5.47 -5.55
C HIS A 20 -0.07 4.54 -4.60
N ARG A 21 -1.38 4.68 -4.57
CA ARG A 21 -2.25 3.80 -3.78
C ARG A 21 -3.61 3.66 -4.46
N VAL A 22 -4.12 2.45 -4.51
CA VAL A 22 -5.54 2.22 -4.82
C VAL A 22 -6.35 2.30 -3.53
N GLN A 23 -7.41 3.10 -3.55
CA GLN A 23 -8.32 3.24 -2.41
C GLN A 23 -9.76 3.44 -2.86
N LEU A 24 -10.72 3.27 -1.95
CA LEU A 24 -12.13 3.57 -2.23
C LEU A 24 -12.30 5.06 -2.55
N MET A 25 -13.18 5.39 -3.49
CA MET A 25 -13.55 6.78 -3.79
C MET A 25 -14.38 7.40 -2.66
N ARG A 26 -15.19 6.59 -1.99
CA ARG A 26 -15.99 7.00 -0.85
C ARG A 26 -15.51 6.32 0.42
N ALA A 27 -15.29 7.09 1.47
CA ALA A 27 -14.94 6.55 2.77
C ALA A 27 -16.09 5.72 3.36
N ARG A 28 -15.77 4.62 4.02
CA ARG A 28 -16.71 3.93 4.92
C ARG A 28 -16.89 4.76 6.19
N LYS A 29 -17.99 4.55 6.91
CA LYS A 29 -18.31 5.26 8.16
C LYS A 29 -17.18 5.24 9.20
N THR A 30 -16.41 4.14 9.24
CA THR A 30 -15.30 3.93 10.18
C THR A 30 -13.93 4.27 9.60
N SER A 31 -13.83 4.78 8.37
CA SER A 31 -12.53 5.10 7.75
C SER A 31 -11.87 6.29 8.42
N VAL A 32 -10.57 6.19 8.65
CA VAL A 32 -9.71 7.31 9.07
C VAL A 32 -9.21 8.05 7.83
N ARG A 33 -9.17 9.39 7.90
CA ARG A 33 -8.69 10.25 6.81
C ARG A 33 -7.49 11.07 7.27
N ILE A 34 -6.35 10.89 6.60
CA ILE A 34 -5.13 11.66 6.86
C ILE A 34 -4.53 12.10 5.52
N ASN A 35 -4.43 13.39 5.27
CA ASN A 35 -3.81 13.99 4.06
C ASN A 35 -4.27 13.38 2.73
N GLY A 36 -5.55 13.00 2.63
CA GLY A 36 -6.14 12.38 1.44
C GLY A 36 -6.02 10.86 1.38
N LEU A 37 -5.33 10.24 2.34
CA LEU A 37 -5.32 8.81 2.56
C LEU A 37 -6.64 8.37 3.21
N LEU A 38 -7.24 7.30 2.68
CA LEU A 38 -8.36 6.59 3.31
C LEU A 38 -7.83 5.29 3.91
N LEU A 39 -7.95 5.17 5.21
CA LEU A 39 -7.34 4.10 6.00
C LEU A 39 -8.41 3.30 6.74
N ALA A 40 -8.06 2.06 7.09
CA ALA A 40 -8.83 1.28 8.04
C ALA A 40 -8.83 1.94 9.43
N PRO A 41 -9.81 1.64 10.28
CA PRO A 41 -9.81 2.11 11.66
C PRO A 41 -8.53 1.69 12.39
N THR A 42 -8.06 2.54 13.30
CA THR A 42 -6.98 2.22 14.23
C THR A 42 -7.33 0.96 15.03
N GLY A 43 -6.35 0.09 15.25
CA GLY A 43 -6.54 -1.20 15.94
C GLY A 43 -6.93 -2.36 15.01
N LEU A 44 -7.38 -2.12 13.77
CA LEU A 44 -7.57 -3.16 12.78
C LEU A 44 -6.22 -3.55 12.16
N GLN A 45 -5.50 -4.43 12.82
CA GLN A 45 -4.13 -4.85 12.46
C GLN A 45 -4.12 -5.87 11.31
N SER A 46 -4.70 -5.52 10.15
CA SER A 46 -4.80 -6.43 8.99
C SER A 46 -3.55 -6.46 8.12
N GLY A 47 -2.65 -5.49 8.26
CA GLY A 47 -1.43 -5.37 7.46
C GLY A 47 -0.17 -5.80 8.20
N ARG A 48 0.86 -6.17 7.45
CA ARG A 48 2.16 -6.67 7.97
C ARG A 48 2.83 -5.71 8.95
N PHE A 49 2.74 -4.42 8.73
CA PHE A 49 3.41 -3.39 9.53
C PHE A 49 2.42 -2.47 10.22
N CYS A 50 1.16 -2.93 10.43
CA CYS A 50 0.18 -2.15 11.17
C CYS A 50 0.57 -2.00 12.63
N LEU A 51 0.36 -0.80 13.17
CA LEU A 51 0.56 -0.49 14.58
C LEU A 51 -0.77 -0.62 15.33
N PRO A 52 -0.75 -1.01 16.61
CA PRO A 52 -1.96 -1.16 17.40
C PRO A 52 -2.59 0.19 17.78
N SER A 53 -1.78 1.23 17.94
CA SER A 53 -2.16 2.52 18.51
C SER A 53 -2.37 3.63 17.49
N GLU A 54 -1.89 3.45 16.24
CA GLU A 54 -2.03 4.45 15.19
C GLU A 54 -2.31 3.81 13.83
N ALA A 55 -2.82 4.60 12.88
CA ALA A 55 -3.08 4.14 11.54
C ALA A 55 -1.77 3.93 10.76
N THR A 56 -1.80 3.00 9.80
CA THR A 56 -0.68 2.74 8.89
C THR A 56 -1.15 2.80 7.45
N ALA A 57 -0.44 3.57 6.61
CA ALA A 57 -0.72 3.69 5.19
C ALA A 57 0.27 2.87 4.37
N TYR A 58 -0.25 2.08 3.43
CA TYR A 58 0.56 1.32 2.46
C TYR A 58 0.52 2.04 1.11
N LEU A 59 1.68 2.37 0.57
CA LEU A 59 1.87 3.04 -0.71
C LEU A 59 2.88 2.27 -1.55
N ALA A 60 2.83 2.42 -2.87
CA ALA A 60 3.71 1.77 -3.83
C ALA A 60 4.52 2.79 -4.62
N ASP A 61 5.67 2.37 -5.14
CA ASP A 61 6.58 3.20 -5.95
C ASP A 61 6.06 3.47 -7.37
N SER A 62 5.08 2.69 -7.83
CA SER A 62 4.47 2.85 -9.15
C SER A 62 2.97 2.54 -9.15
N GLU A 63 2.27 3.02 -10.19
CA GLU A 63 0.86 2.74 -10.42
C GLU A 63 0.59 1.24 -10.55
N HIS A 64 1.43 0.53 -11.33
CA HIS A 64 1.30 -0.91 -11.51
C HIS A 64 1.52 -1.67 -10.20
N THR A 65 2.53 -1.29 -9.40
CA THR A 65 2.76 -1.90 -8.09
C THR A 65 1.55 -1.71 -7.17
N ALA A 66 0.96 -0.50 -7.15
CA ALA A 66 -0.25 -0.23 -6.37
C ALA A 66 -1.44 -1.09 -6.82
N LEU A 67 -1.58 -1.32 -8.13
CA LEU A 67 -2.61 -2.19 -8.69
C LEU A 67 -2.37 -3.66 -8.35
N TYR A 68 -1.14 -4.16 -8.47
CA TYR A 68 -0.81 -5.55 -8.13
C TYR A 68 -0.96 -5.84 -6.64
N GLU A 69 -0.56 -4.93 -5.76
CA GLU A 69 -0.69 -5.11 -4.31
C GLU A 69 -2.14 -5.08 -3.80
N SER A 70 -3.06 -4.46 -4.57
CA SER A 70 -4.44 -4.24 -4.11
C SER A 70 -5.52 -4.93 -4.95
N ILE A 71 -5.34 -5.01 -6.26
CA ILE A 71 -6.37 -5.49 -7.20
C ILE A 71 -5.97 -6.82 -7.83
N PHE A 72 -4.80 -6.88 -8.46
CA PHE A 72 -4.35 -7.99 -9.28
C PHE A 72 -3.31 -8.85 -8.55
N ARG A 73 -3.61 -9.19 -7.30
CA ARG A 73 -2.75 -10.07 -6.49
C ARG A 73 -2.74 -11.48 -7.08
N ARG A 74 -1.65 -12.21 -6.85
CA ARG A 74 -1.47 -13.58 -7.34
C ARG A 74 -2.49 -14.60 -6.84
N ASP A 75 -3.13 -14.30 -5.69
CA ASP A 75 -4.16 -15.11 -5.06
C ASP A 75 -5.59 -14.78 -5.55
N VAL A 76 -5.72 -13.92 -6.55
CA VAL A 76 -7.01 -13.46 -7.09
C VAL A 76 -7.29 -14.12 -8.44
N HIS A 77 -8.43 -14.78 -8.55
CA HIS A 77 -8.84 -15.48 -9.78
C HIS A 77 -9.62 -14.60 -10.76
N SER A 78 -10.35 -13.61 -10.28
CA SER A 78 -11.10 -12.65 -11.11
C SER A 78 -11.38 -11.35 -10.37
N ARG A 79 -11.73 -10.29 -11.10
CA ARG A 79 -12.14 -9.00 -10.51
C ARG A 79 -13.38 -8.46 -11.19
N SER A 80 -14.34 -8.04 -10.37
CA SER A 80 -15.56 -7.39 -10.84
C SER A 80 -15.29 -5.95 -11.27
N LEU A 81 -15.86 -5.54 -12.41
CA LEU A 81 -15.85 -4.16 -12.87
C LEU A 81 -16.55 -3.23 -11.88
N ASP A 82 -17.59 -3.67 -11.20
CA ASP A 82 -18.29 -2.89 -10.15
C ASP A 82 -17.40 -2.60 -8.94
N ASP A 83 -16.51 -3.57 -8.57
CA ASP A 83 -15.54 -3.33 -7.50
C ASP A 83 -14.49 -2.30 -7.92
N LEU A 84 -14.06 -2.33 -9.17
CA LEU A 84 -13.14 -1.33 -9.73
C LEU A 84 -13.79 0.05 -9.85
N ALA A 85 -15.08 0.13 -10.23
CA ALA A 85 -15.82 1.39 -10.36
C ALA A 85 -15.92 2.17 -9.05
N ARG A 86 -15.75 1.50 -7.90
CA ARG A 86 -15.78 2.12 -6.57
C ARG A 86 -14.41 2.59 -6.09
N LYS A 87 -13.35 2.40 -6.88
CA LYS A 87 -11.96 2.66 -6.49
C LYS A 87 -11.30 3.70 -7.37
N SER A 88 -10.30 4.34 -6.82
CA SER A 88 -9.43 5.28 -7.53
C SER A 88 -7.96 4.95 -7.28
N LEU A 89 -7.14 5.23 -8.28
CA LEU A 89 -5.70 5.32 -8.16
C LEU A 89 -5.35 6.73 -7.70
N VAL A 90 -4.70 6.84 -6.56
CA VAL A 90 -4.34 8.12 -5.94
C VAL A 90 -2.84 8.25 -5.93
N THR A 91 -2.37 9.40 -6.39
CA THR A 91 -0.96 9.78 -6.39
C THR A 91 -0.68 10.71 -5.21
N PHE A 92 0.37 10.43 -4.49
CA PHE A 92 0.89 11.23 -3.38
C PHE A 92 2.31 11.68 -3.69
N THR A 93 2.73 12.82 -3.14
CA THR A 93 4.13 13.25 -3.15
C THR A 93 4.58 13.60 -1.74
N THR A 94 5.85 13.36 -1.44
CA THR A 94 6.46 13.79 -0.19
C THR A 94 6.65 15.31 -0.21
N LYS A 95 6.20 15.99 0.84
CA LYS A 95 6.43 17.42 1.08
C LYS A 95 7.57 17.68 2.06
N GLY A 96 7.93 16.65 2.85
CA GLY A 96 9.04 16.67 3.78
C GLY A 96 9.94 15.44 3.60
N ARG A 97 11.02 15.38 4.38
CA ARG A 97 11.93 14.23 4.43
C ARG A 97 11.24 13.08 5.16
N LEU A 98 11.49 11.85 4.70
CA LEU A 98 11.05 10.61 5.37
C LEU A 98 12.26 9.78 5.78
N ARG A 99 12.23 9.23 6.98
CA ARG A 99 13.20 8.27 7.51
C ARG A 99 12.54 6.91 7.65
N LEU A 100 12.88 5.97 6.78
CA LEU A 100 12.24 4.67 6.69
C LEU A 100 13.22 3.55 7.06
N ALA A 101 12.76 2.56 7.85
CA ALA A 101 13.51 1.32 8.02
C ALA A 101 13.56 0.54 6.69
N ASP A 102 14.74 0.21 6.18
CA ASP A 102 14.87 -0.56 4.95
C ASP A 102 14.91 -2.06 5.23
N VAL A 103 13.73 -2.71 5.17
CA VAL A 103 13.61 -4.16 5.37
C VAL A 103 14.21 -4.95 4.21
N ARG A 104 14.35 -4.36 3.02
CA ARG A 104 14.94 -5.03 1.85
C ARG A 104 16.42 -5.40 2.13
N ALA A 105 17.14 -4.52 2.81
CA ALA A 105 18.51 -4.77 3.24
C ALA A 105 18.62 -5.84 4.35
N LEU A 106 17.50 -6.19 4.98
CA LEU A 106 17.43 -7.24 6.01
C LEU A 106 16.94 -8.59 5.46
N ALA A 107 16.80 -8.74 4.14
CA ALA A 107 16.25 -9.96 3.54
C ALA A 107 17.05 -11.21 3.87
N GLU A 108 18.37 -11.13 3.86
CA GLU A 108 19.26 -12.25 4.17
C GLU A 108 19.35 -12.54 5.67
N PRO A 109 19.70 -11.56 6.55
CA PRO A 109 19.87 -11.83 7.97
C PRO A 109 18.54 -12.05 8.72
N TYR A 110 17.42 -11.50 8.19
CA TYR A 110 16.11 -11.61 8.82
C TYR A 110 15.01 -11.94 7.80
N PRO A 111 15.05 -13.11 7.14
CA PRO A 111 14.09 -13.48 6.10
C PRO A 111 12.63 -13.51 6.61
N VAL A 112 12.44 -13.69 7.92
CA VAL A 112 11.12 -13.63 8.56
C VAL A 112 10.42 -12.27 8.39
N LEU A 113 11.16 -11.18 8.20
CA LEU A 113 10.60 -9.85 7.93
C LEU A 113 10.09 -9.71 6.49
N GLN A 114 10.50 -10.58 5.58
CA GLN A 114 9.96 -10.68 4.23
C GLN A 114 8.71 -11.57 4.16
N ALA A 115 8.55 -12.47 5.13
CA ALA A 115 7.42 -13.38 5.21
C ALA A 115 6.13 -12.66 5.65
N GLN A 116 4.98 -13.26 5.33
CA GLN A 116 3.66 -12.74 5.75
C GLN A 116 3.30 -13.14 7.20
N ARG A 117 4.28 -13.19 8.11
CA ARG A 117 4.04 -13.45 9.52
C ARG A 117 3.67 -12.16 10.24
N ILE A 118 2.39 -11.83 10.24
CA ILE A 118 1.84 -10.54 10.70
C ILE A 118 2.33 -10.17 12.11
N ALA A 119 2.22 -11.06 13.08
CA ALA A 119 2.62 -10.76 14.45
C ALA A 119 4.11 -10.36 14.59
N ILE A 120 5.00 -10.99 13.80
CA ILE A 120 6.44 -10.71 13.85
C ILE A 120 6.73 -9.37 13.19
N THR A 121 6.16 -9.12 12.01
CA THR A 121 6.38 -7.87 11.27
C THR A 121 5.74 -6.66 11.97
N GLN A 122 4.63 -6.86 12.69
CA GLN A 122 4.04 -5.81 13.54
C GLN A 122 4.88 -5.50 14.77
N ALA A 123 5.47 -6.51 15.42
CA ALA A 123 6.41 -6.28 16.51
C ALA A 123 7.64 -5.49 16.04
N PHE A 124 8.17 -5.80 14.84
CA PHE A 124 9.24 -5.01 14.23
C PHE A 124 8.80 -3.57 13.92
N ALA A 125 7.58 -3.39 13.42
CA ALA A 125 7.03 -2.05 13.15
C ALA A 125 6.93 -1.20 14.43
N GLN A 126 6.54 -1.79 15.55
CA GLN A 126 6.51 -1.11 16.84
C GLN A 126 7.90 -0.64 17.28
N GLU A 127 8.94 -1.45 17.10
CA GLU A 127 10.33 -1.06 17.39
C GLU A 127 10.82 0.06 16.47
N CYS A 128 10.50 0.00 15.16
CA CYS A 128 10.79 1.10 14.23
C CYS A 128 10.11 2.41 14.67
N ARG A 129 8.87 2.32 15.12
CA ARG A 129 8.12 3.49 15.62
C ARG A 129 8.71 4.04 16.91
N ALA A 130 9.14 3.17 17.83
CA ALA A 130 9.83 3.57 19.06
C ALA A 130 11.16 4.30 18.78
N GLN A 131 11.84 3.94 17.67
CA GLN A 131 13.05 4.62 17.18
C GLN A 131 12.73 5.90 16.37
N GLN A 132 11.50 6.39 16.41
CA GLN A 132 11.04 7.62 15.73
C GLN A 132 11.22 7.58 14.21
N LEU A 133 11.14 6.40 13.59
CA LEU A 133 11.09 6.27 12.14
C LEU A 133 9.67 6.59 11.63
N ASP A 134 9.60 7.09 10.40
CA ASP A 134 8.37 7.52 9.75
C ASP A 134 7.61 6.37 9.09
N GLY A 135 8.27 5.21 8.98
CA GLY A 135 7.71 4.04 8.34
C GLY A 135 8.75 3.02 7.96
N ILE A 136 8.36 2.11 7.09
CA ILE A 136 9.15 0.97 6.64
C ILE A 136 9.08 0.88 5.12
N VAL A 137 10.21 0.68 4.44
CA VAL A 137 10.27 0.32 3.03
C VAL A 137 10.56 -1.17 2.89
N TYR A 138 9.83 -1.84 1.99
CA TYR A 138 9.92 -3.28 1.77
C TYR A 138 9.71 -3.64 0.30
N ALA A 139 10.21 -4.81 -0.12
CA ALA A 139 9.99 -5.31 -1.48
C ALA A 139 8.54 -5.72 -1.69
N SER A 140 7.96 -5.36 -2.85
CA SER A 140 6.64 -5.83 -3.24
C SER A 140 6.64 -7.35 -3.42
N ALA A 141 5.67 -8.02 -2.80
CA ALA A 141 5.46 -9.46 -3.01
C ALA A 141 4.76 -9.77 -4.34
N GLN A 142 4.07 -8.79 -4.91
CA GLN A 142 3.26 -8.94 -6.12
C GLN A 142 3.97 -8.44 -7.38
N HIS A 143 4.93 -7.52 -7.25
CA HIS A 143 5.66 -6.89 -8.35
C HIS A 143 7.17 -6.91 -8.08
N PRO A 144 7.90 -7.93 -8.58
CA PRO A 144 9.34 -8.07 -8.36
C PRO A 144 10.12 -6.82 -8.75
N LEU A 145 11.21 -6.52 -8.04
CA LEU A 145 12.09 -5.36 -8.21
C LEU A 145 11.46 -4.00 -7.84
N HIS A 146 10.19 -3.98 -7.43
CA HIS A 146 9.51 -2.78 -6.96
C HIS A 146 9.38 -2.75 -5.44
N ALA A 147 9.19 -1.54 -4.91
CA ALA A 147 9.11 -1.31 -3.49
C ALA A 147 7.74 -0.75 -3.06
N CYS A 148 7.38 -1.09 -1.84
CA CYS A 148 6.26 -0.48 -1.13
C CYS A 148 6.76 0.17 0.16
N VAL A 149 6.00 1.14 0.65
CA VAL A 149 6.23 1.78 1.95
C VAL A 149 5.01 1.61 2.84
N ALA A 150 5.25 1.33 4.11
CA ALA A 150 4.25 1.40 5.16
C ALA A 150 4.57 2.66 5.99
N LEU A 151 3.75 3.70 5.88
CA LEU A 151 3.94 4.96 6.59
C LEU A 151 3.15 4.97 7.90
N PHE A 152 3.80 5.36 8.96
CA PHE A 152 3.20 5.68 10.26
C PHE A 152 2.59 7.08 10.23
N GLU A 153 1.92 7.52 11.29
CA GLU A 153 1.28 8.84 11.32
C GLU A 153 2.26 9.99 11.06
N SER A 154 3.49 9.92 11.59
CA SER A 154 4.55 10.89 11.30
C SER A 154 4.91 10.95 9.83
N GLY A 155 5.05 9.79 9.17
CA GLY A 155 5.32 9.69 7.74
C GLY A 155 4.14 10.15 6.89
N MET A 156 2.90 9.82 7.27
CA MET A 156 1.71 10.31 6.60
C MET A 156 1.56 11.84 6.69
N ALA A 157 2.05 12.46 7.76
CA ALA A 157 2.11 13.91 7.87
C ALA A 157 3.03 14.55 6.83
N GLN A 158 4.00 13.81 6.29
CA GLN A 158 4.96 14.28 5.28
C GLN A 158 4.53 14.02 3.83
N VAL A 159 3.35 13.47 3.59
CA VAL A 159 2.84 13.29 2.21
C VAL A 159 1.62 14.18 1.96
N LYS A 160 1.39 14.52 0.70
CA LYS A 160 0.19 15.21 0.22
C LYS A 160 -0.37 14.49 -1.01
N LYS A 161 -1.69 14.48 -1.13
CA LYS A 161 -2.36 14.00 -2.33
C LYS A 161 -2.13 14.98 -3.50
N VAL A 162 -1.75 14.44 -4.66
CA VAL A 162 -1.57 15.19 -5.91
C VAL A 162 -2.74 14.98 -6.85
N SER A 163 -3.15 13.72 -7.04
CA SER A 163 -4.23 13.37 -7.96
C SER A 163 -5.06 12.22 -7.45
N SER A 164 -6.24 12.03 -8.03
CA SER A 164 -7.11 10.88 -7.78
C SER A 164 -7.88 10.58 -9.06
N LEU A 165 -7.58 9.46 -9.68
CA LEU A 165 -8.19 9.03 -10.93
C LEU A 165 -9.05 7.79 -10.66
N PRO A 166 -10.37 7.80 -10.95
CA PRO A 166 -11.22 6.63 -10.89
C PRO A 166 -10.62 5.50 -11.76
N LEU A 167 -10.63 4.25 -11.29
CA LEU A 167 -10.10 3.13 -12.09
C LEU A 167 -10.95 2.88 -13.35
N ILE A 168 -12.25 3.20 -13.28
CA ILE A 168 -13.17 3.24 -14.42
C ILE A 168 -13.71 4.66 -14.53
N LYS A 169 -13.67 5.23 -15.73
CA LYS A 169 -14.20 6.58 -15.99
C LYS A 169 -15.71 6.62 -15.68
N PRO A 170 -16.18 7.52 -14.82
CA PRO A 170 -17.59 7.60 -14.43
C PRO A 170 -18.53 7.73 -15.64
N GLY A 171 -19.65 7.01 -15.60
CA GLY A 171 -20.65 6.99 -16.67
C GLY A 171 -20.23 6.22 -17.94
N THR A 172 -19.09 5.55 -17.90
CA THR A 172 -18.59 4.73 -19.01
C THR A 172 -18.07 3.39 -18.49
N ARG A 173 -17.69 2.47 -19.40
CA ARG A 173 -16.95 1.25 -19.06
C ARG A 173 -15.44 1.38 -19.34
N GLN A 174 -14.96 2.61 -19.61
CA GLN A 174 -13.57 2.85 -19.95
C GLN A 174 -12.66 2.76 -18.71
N LEU A 175 -11.77 1.77 -18.71
CA LEU A 175 -10.71 1.60 -17.72
C LEU A 175 -9.57 2.61 -17.94
N LEU A 176 -8.85 2.96 -16.85
CA LEU A 176 -7.54 3.59 -17.00
C LEU A 176 -6.58 2.64 -17.72
N THR A 177 -5.70 3.18 -18.56
CA THR A 177 -4.73 2.40 -19.34
C THR A 177 -3.88 1.50 -18.43
N CYS A 178 -3.37 2.02 -17.30
CA CYS A 178 -2.58 1.23 -16.36
C CYS A 178 -3.37 0.05 -15.75
N VAL A 179 -4.71 0.17 -15.59
CA VAL A 179 -5.57 -0.92 -15.11
C VAL A 179 -5.69 -2.01 -16.17
N THR A 180 -5.92 -1.64 -17.42
CA THR A 180 -5.97 -2.58 -18.55
C THR A 180 -4.65 -3.33 -18.71
N ASP A 181 -3.53 -2.61 -18.62
CA ASP A 181 -2.19 -3.19 -18.73
C ASP A 181 -1.89 -4.13 -17.55
N ALA A 182 -2.25 -3.74 -16.33
CA ALA A 182 -2.06 -4.58 -15.15
C ALA A 182 -2.91 -5.85 -15.21
N ALA A 183 -4.18 -5.75 -15.63
CA ALA A 183 -5.06 -6.92 -15.82
C ALA A 183 -4.47 -7.90 -16.84
N ARG A 184 -4.07 -7.39 -18.00
CA ARG A 184 -3.46 -8.22 -19.06
C ARG A 184 -2.19 -8.92 -18.60
N ARG A 185 -1.28 -8.22 -17.91
CA ARG A 185 -0.01 -8.77 -17.43
C ARG A 185 -0.16 -9.75 -16.29
N SER A 186 -1.16 -9.55 -15.41
CA SER A 186 -1.44 -10.46 -14.30
C SER A 186 -2.19 -11.73 -14.73
N GLY A 187 -2.85 -11.69 -15.89
CA GLY A 187 -3.76 -12.77 -16.34
C GLY A 187 -5.06 -12.85 -15.54
N VAL A 188 -5.35 -11.86 -14.66
CA VAL A 188 -6.59 -11.83 -13.87
C VAL A 188 -7.72 -11.29 -14.73
N PRO A 189 -8.77 -12.08 -15.04
CA PRO A 189 -9.89 -11.65 -15.85
C PRO A 189 -10.74 -10.59 -15.12
N LEU A 190 -11.21 -9.62 -15.88
CA LEU A 190 -12.21 -8.65 -15.44
C LEU A 190 -13.59 -9.15 -15.87
N VAL A 191 -14.50 -9.29 -14.92
CA VAL A 191 -15.84 -9.85 -15.12
C VAL A 191 -16.91 -8.81 -14.80
N ASP A 192 -17.99 -8.79 -15.61
CA ASP A 192 -19.23 -8.11 -15.27
C ASP A 192 -20.11 -9.05 -14.43
N PHE A 193 -20.89 -8.52 -13.50
CA PHE A 193 -21.85 -9.34 -12.75
C PHE A 193 -22.94 -9.93 -13.68
N ALA A 194 -23.25 -9.26 -14.79
CA ALA A 194 -24.18 -9.75 -15.79
C ALA A 194 -23.76 -11.08 -16.45
N ASP A 195 -22.45 -11.38 -16.45
CA ASP A 195 -21.90 -12.60 -17.07
C ASP A 195 -21.80 -13.79 -16.07
N MET A 196 -22.19 -13.58 -14.80
CA MET A 196 -22.11 -14.62 -13.75
C MET A 196 -23.44 -15.33 -13.46
N GLU A 197 -24.55 -14.90 -14.07
CA GLU A 197 -25.89 -15.51 -13.92
C GLU A 197 -26.31 -16.35 -15.14
N GLY A 198 -25.35 -16.73 -15.99
CA GLY A 198 -25.58 -17.56 -17.19
C GLY A 198 -25.13 -19.01 -17.03
#